data_07dec8e638a8a831eff91790c6bd05a3
#
_entry.id   07dec8e638a8a831eff91790c6bd05a3
#
_cell.length_a   1.000
_cell.length_b   1.000
_cell.length_c   1.000
_cell.angle_alpha   90.00
_cell.angle_beta   90.00
_cell.angle_gamma   90.00
#
_symmetry.space_group_name_H-M   'P 1'
#
loop_
_entity.id
_entity.type
_entity.pdbx_description
1 polymer ?
#
loop_
_entity_poly.entity_id
_entity_poly.type
_entity_poly.pdbx_seq_one_letter_code
_entity_poly.pdbx_strand_id
1 'polypeptide(L)'
;PLLNQAPPQSPFVMLISTAPDQKCAETLAQHITESKWAACTQIHGPITSIYHWDNQIQKDSEWRLIIKTKYTHIARIETYLDQAHPYETPQLILVPIPSGSADYLSWLTQSLAP
;
A
#
# COMPACT_ATOMS: atom_id res chain seq x y z
N PRO A 1 -4.89 -9.72 -9.96
CA PRO A 1 -3.61 -9.09 -9.61
C PRO A 1 -3.44 -7.74 -10.29
N LEU A 2 -2.80 -6.81 -9.59
CA LEU A 2 -2.54 -5.46 -10.13
C LEU A 2 -1.71 -5.50 -11.41
N LEU A 3 -0.80 -6.44 -11.54
CA LEU A 3 0.07 -6.58 -12.70
C LEU A 3 -0.65 -7.06 -13.96
N ASN A 4 -1.89 -7.53 -13.86
CA ASN A 4 -2.71 -7.90 -15.02
C ASN A 4 -3.33 -6.68 -15.70
N GLN A 5 -3.17 -5.51 -15.10
CA GLN A 5 -3.68 -4.26 -15.64
C GLN A 5 -2.54 -3.50 -16.35
N ALA A 6 -2.90 -2.52 -17.17
CA ALA A 6 -1.89 -1.71 -17.86
C ALA A 6 -0.97 -1.03 -16.83
N PRO A 7 0.36 -1.10 -17.02
CA PRO A 7 1.29 -0.44 -16.10
C PRO A 7 1.18 1.09 -16.20
N PRO A 8 1.46 1.80 -15.09
CA PRO A 8 1.49 3.26 -15.14
C PRO A 8 2.69 3.75 -15.97
N GLN A 9 2.60 4.98 -16.46
CA GLN A 9 3.72 5.59 -17.20
C GLN A 9 4.91 5.87 -16.29
N SER A 10 4.65 6.30 -15.05
CA SER A 10 5.72 6.55 -14.08
C SER A 10 6.13 5.23 -13.42
N PRO A 11 7.45 5.01 -13.18
CA PRO A 11 7.88 3.86 -12.40
C PRO A 11 7.57 4.00 -10.90
N PHE A 12 7.31 5.23 -10.43
CA PHE A 12 7.03 5.51 -9.02
C PHE A 12 5.53 5.43 -8.75
N VAL A 13 5.17 4.75 -7.68
CA VAL A 13 3.77 4.50 -7.36
C VAL A 13 3.53 4.55 -5.86
N MET A 14 2.28 4.81 -5.48
CA MET A 14 1.78 4.56 -4.15
C MET A 14 0.79 3.40 -4.21
N LEU A 15 0.87 2.51 -3.24
CA LEU A 15 -0.14 1.48 -3.03
C LEU A 15 -0.90 1.85 -1.76
N ILE A 16 -2.22 1.96 -1.87
CA ILE A 16 -3.08 2.35 -0.75
C ILE A 16 -3.83 1.12 -0.27
N SER A 17 -3.79 0.88 1.03
CA SER A 17 -4.53 -0.17 1.70
C SER A 17 -5.11 0.35 3.01
N THR A 18 -5.92 -0.46 3.67
CA THR A 18 -6.44 -0.18 5.01
C THR A 18 -6.27 -1.40 5.89
N ALA A 19 -6.26 -1.20 7.20
CA ALA A 19 -6.14 -2.26 8.20
C ALA A 19 -7.14 -2.00 9.33
N PRO A 20 -7.58 -3.06 10.04
CA PRO A 20 -8.62 -2.91 11.06
C PRO A 20 -8.16 -2.18 12.33
N ASP A 21 -6.86 -2.19 12.61
CA ASP A 21 -6.31 -1.53 13.79
C ASP A 21 -4.87 -1.08 13.54
N GLN A 22 -4.35 -0.28 14.46
CA GLN A 22 -3.01 0.29 14.35
C GLN A 22 -1.93 -0.78 14.36
N LYS A 23 -2.08 -1.78 15.23
CA LYS A 23 -1.08 -2.85 15.37
C LYS A 23 -0.95 -3.64 14.07
N CYS A 24 -2.06 -3.99 13.45
CA CYS A 24 -2.07 -4.68 12.17
C CYS A 24 -1.39 -3.82 11.10
N ALA A 25 -1.75 -2.54 11.02
CA ALA A 25 -1.16 -1.61 10.06
C ALA A 25 0.37 -1.54 10.25
N GLU A 26 0.83 -1.41 11.49
CA GLU A 26 2.26 -1.33 11.78
C GLU A 26 2.99 -2.63 11.42
N THR A 27 2.40 -3.78 11.72
CA THR A 27 2.99 -5.08 11.39
C THR A 27 3.18 -5.23 9.87
N LEU A 28 2.15 -4.90 9.10
CA LEU A 28 2.23 -4.97 7.63
C LEU A 28 3.25 -3.96 7.09
N ALA A 29 3.18 -2.72 7.57
CA ALA A 29 4.09 -1.66 7.12
C ALA A 29 5.55 -1.99 7.42
N GLN A 30 5.82 -2.49 8.62
CA GLN A 30 7.18 -2.82 9.05
C GLN A 30 7.78 -3.93 8.18
N HIS A 31 7.03 -4.99 7.93
CA HIS A 31 7.53 -6.09 7.09
C HIS A 31 7.85 -5.62 5.67
N ILE A 32 6.94 -4.87 5.07
CA ILE A 32 7.11 -4.37 3.70
C ILE A 32 8.33 -3.45 3.60
N THR A 33 8.51 -2.56 4.58
CA THR A 33 9.61 -1.60 4.57
C THR A 33 10.94 -2.26 4.89
N GLU A 34 10.99 -3.14 5.89
CA GLU A 34 12.21 -3.89 6.23
C GLU A 34 12.68 -4.78 5.09
N SER A 35 11.75 -5.34 4.33
CA SER A 35 12.08 -6.16 3.16
C SER A 35 12.60 -5.34 1.99
N LYS A 36 12.59 -4.01 2.10
CA LYS A 36 12.98 -3.08 1.05
C LYS A 36 12.12 -3.19 -0.20
N TRP A 37 10.89 -3.61 -0.04
CA TRP A 37 9.89 -3.58 -1.11
C TRP A 37 9.24 -2.22 -1.24
N ALA A 38 9.30 -1.42 -0.17
CA ALA A 38 8.88 -0.04 -0.18
C ALA A 38 9.94 0.82 0.50
N ALA A 39 10.07 2.05 0.05
CA ALA A 39 10.97 3.02 0.67
C ALA A 39 10.37 3.57 1.96
N CYS A 40 9.04 3.68 1.98
CA CYS A 40 8.33 4.32 3.08
C CYS A 40 6.90 3.79 3.09
N THR A 41 6.40 3.48 4.28
CA THR A 41 4.98 3.19 4.48
C THR A 41 4.47 4.11 5.57
N GLN A 42 3.50 4.94 5.22
CA GLN A 42 2.89 5.87 6.15
C GLN A 42 1.55 5.34 6.60
N ILE A 43 1.27 5.49 7.89
CA ILE A 43 0.05 5.01 8.53
C ILE A 43 -0.73 6.21 9.00
N HIS A 44 -2.00 6.27 8.66
CA HIS A 44 -2.89 7.35 9.02
C HIS A 44 -4.19 6.77 9.59
N GLY A 45 -4.55 7.21 10.77
CA GLY A 45 -5.76 6.73 11.43
C GLY A 45 -5.90 7.25 12.86
N PRO A 46 -6.98 6.88 13.54
CA PRO A 46 -8.08 6.12 12.97
C PRO A 46 -8.91 6.96 11.99
N ILE A 47 -9.38 6.34 10.92
CA ILE A 47 -10.33 6.95 9.97
C ILE A 47 -11.65 6.20 10.06
N THR A 48 -12.73 6.87 9.72
CA THR A 48 -14.05 6.25 9.65
C THR A 48 -14.33 5.88 8.20
N SER A 49 -14.55 4.59 7.96
CA SER A 49 -14.91 4.08 6.64
C SER A 49 -16.38 3.70 6.63
N ILE A 50 -17.11 4.21 5.65
CA ILE A 50 -18.53 3.93 5.46
C ILE A 50 -18.66 3.30 4.08
N TYR A 51 -19.18 2.07 4.00
CA TYR A 51 -19.13 1.31 2.75
C TYR A 51 -20.24 0.27 2.67
N HIS A 52 -20.46 -0.24 1.47
CA HIS A 52 -21.40 -1.33 1.22
C HIS A 52 -20.72 -2.67 1.49
N TRP A 53 -21.39 -3.51 2.26
CA TRP A 53 -20.97 -4.89 2.47
C TRP A 53 -22.22 -5.73 2.76
N ASP A 54 -22.37 -6.84 2.04
CA ASP A 54 -23.48 -7.76 2.25
C ASP A 54 -24.84 -7.06 2.18
N ASN A 55 -25.01 -6.20 1.17
CA ASN A 55 -26.21 -5.39 0.94
C ASN A 55 -26.59 -4.43 2.07
N GLN A 56 -25.62 -4.12 2.94
CA GLN A 56 -25.82 -3.21 4.06
C GLN A 56 -24.75 -2.13 4.07
N ILE A 57 -25.06 -1.00 4.70
CA ILE A 57 -24.07 0.04 4.95
C ILE A 57 -23.35 -0.30 6.24
N GLN A 58 -22.03 -0.42 6.14
CA GLN A 58 -21.14 -0.65 7.28
C GLN A 58 -20.42 0.64 7.63
N LYS A 59 -20.08 0.77 8.90
CA LYS A 59 -19.30 1.90 9.41
C LYS A 59 -18.27 1.35 10.38
N ASP A 60 -16.99 1.47 9.99
CA ASP A 60 -15.89 0.92 10.78
C ASP A 60 -14.78 1.93 10.94
N SER A 61 -14.02 1.76 12.02
CA SER A 61 -12.76 2.47 12.20
C SER A 61 -11.66 1.70 11.50
N GLU A 62 -10.83 2.40 10.73
CA GLU A 62 -9.73 1.79 10.00
C GLU A 62 -8.47 2.64 10.08
N TRP A 63 -7.34 2.03 9.71
CA TRP A 63 -6.04 2.68 9.58
C TRP A 63 -5.57 2.53 8.15
N ARG A 64 -5.21 3.65 7.52
CA ARG A 64 -4.79 3.66 6.12
C ARG A 64 -3.29 3.51 6.02
N LEU A 65 -2.84 2.64 5.09
CA LEU A 65 -1.44 2.51 4.72
C LEU A 65 -1.23 3.16 3.36
N ILE A 66 -0.21 4.00 3.27
CA ILE A 66 0.25 4.58 2.00
C ILE A 66 1.67 4.08 1.79
N ILE A 67 1.84 3.18 0.83
CA ILE A 67 3.08 2.47 0.56
C ILE A 67 3.73 3.11 -0.65
N LYS A 68 4.89 3.74 -0.46
CA LYS A 68 5.59 4.44 -1.54
C LYS A 68 6.73 3.58 -2.06
N THR A 69 6.67 3.27 -3.34
CA THR A 69 7.59 2.31 -3.94
C THR A 69 7.71 2.52 -5.45
N LYS A 70 8.31 1.57 -6.13
CA LYS A 70 8.31 1.47 -7.59
C LYS A 70 7.40 0.34 -8.03
N TYR A 71 6.88 0.47 -9.24
CA TYR A 71 5.98 -0.53 -9.85
C TYR A 71 6.60 -1.93 -9.85
N THR A 72 7.93 -2.04 -9.99
CA THR A 72 8.63 -3.31 -10.01
C THR A 72 8.51 -4.12 -8.72
N HIS A 73 8.13 -3.50 -7.60
CA HIS A 73 7.96 -4.17 -6.31
C HIS A 73 6.51 -4.51 -5.98
N ILE A 74 5.55 -4.10 -6.83
CA ILE A 74 4.12 -4.26 -6.53
C ILE A 74 3.74 -5.73 -6.41
N ALA A 75 4.25 -6.61 -7.28
CA ALA A 75 3.91 -8.04 -7.22
C ALA A 75 4.26 -8.66 -5.87
N ARG A 76 5.43 -8.33 -5.32
CA ARG A 76 5.88 -8.86 -4.02
C ARG A 76 4.98 -8.38 -2.89
N ILE A 77 4.63 -7.09 -2.91
CA ILE A 77 3.78 -6.49 -1.88
C ILE A 77 2.38 -7.09 -1.95
N GLU A 78 1.82 -7.22 -3.14
CA GLU A 78 0.48 -7.79 -3.31
C GLU A 78 0.43 -9.24 -2.81
N THR A 79 1.42 -10.05 -3.18
CA THR A 79 1.50 -11.44 -2.72
C THR A 79 1.57 -11.51 -1.19
N TYR A 80 2.38 -10.67 -0.58
CA TYR A 80 2.48 -10.62 0.87
C TYR A 80 1.14 -10.22 1.51
N LEU A 81 0.49 -9.19 1.00
CA LEU A 81 -0.79 -8.73 1.54
C LEU A 81 -1.89 -9.78 1.38
N ASP A 82 -1.90 -10.51 0.28
CA ASP A 82 -2.86 -11.61 0.09
C ASP A 82 -2.73 -12.68 1.18
N GLN A 83 -1.52 -12.91 1.68
CA GLN A 83 -1.25 -13.92 2.69
C GLN A 83 -1.41 -13.40 4.12
N ALA A 84 -1.00 -12.17 4.36
CA ALA A 84 -0.86 -11.62 5.71
C ALA A 84 -2.02 -10.73 6.14
N HIS A 85 -2.78 -10.18 5.20
CA HIS A 85 -3.87 -9.27 5.53
C HIS A 85 -5.04 -10.04 6.13
N PRO A 86 -5.67 -9.52 7.23
CA PRO A 86 -6.78 -10.21 7.88
C PRO A 86 -8.09 -10.19 7.07
N TYR A 87 -8.23 -9.27 6.11
CA TYR A 87 -9.44 -9.20 5.28
C TYR A 87 -9.36 -10.19 4.14
N GLU A 88 -10.50 -10.79 3.82
CA GLU A 88 -10.62 -11.64 2.62
C GLU A 88 -10.38 -10.83 1.35
N THR A 89 -10.92 -9.61 1.29
CA THR A 89 -10.77 -8.71 0.16
C THR A 89 -10.20 -7.37 0.65
N PRO A 90 -8.88 -7.27 0.83
CA PRO A 90 -8.29 -6.01 1.28
C PRO A 90 -8.35 -4.95 0.19
N GLN A 91 -8.40 -3.68 0.61
CA GLN A 91 -8.26 -2.56 -0.32
C GLN A 91 -6.84 -2.55 -0.88
N LEU A 92 -6.71 -2.56 -2.20
CA LEU A 92 -5.43 -2.40 -2.88
C LEU A 92 -5.66 -1.47 -4.07
N ILE A 93 -5.18 -0.23 -3.94
CA ILE A 93 -5.32 0.79 -4.99
C ILE A 93 -3.92 1.27 -5.37
N LEU A 94 -3.59 1.17 -6.65
CA LEU A 94 -2.34 1.65 -7.19
C LEU A 94 -2.53 3.08 -7.70
N VAL A 95 -1.73 4.02 -7.18
CA VAL A 95 -1.76 5.42 -7.59
C VAL A 95 -0.40 5.77 -8.18
N PRO A 96 -0.33 6.18 -9.46
CA PRO A 96 0.94 6.62 -10.04
C PRO A 96 1.41 7.92 -9.41
N ILE A 97 2.73 8.06 -9.26
CA ILE A 97 3.36 9.30 -8.87
C ILE A 97 3.99 9.89 -10.12
N PRO A 98 3.34 10.84 -10.81
CA PRO A 98 3.85 11.33 -12.10
C PRO A 98 5.10 12.17 -11.96
N SER A 99 5.30 12.83 -10.82
CA SER A 99 6.50 13.63 -10.57
C SER A 99 6.72 13.80 -9.07
N GLY A 100 7.94 14.07 -8.71
CA GLY A 100 8.36 14.38 -7.36
C GLY A 100 9.70 15.11 -7.42
N SER A 101 10.18 15.61 -6.28
CA SER A 101 11.50 16.24 -6.30
C SER A 101 12.58 15.21 -6.65
N ALA A 102 13.61 15.65 -7.36
CA ALA A 102 14.69 14.77 -7.77
C ALA A 102 15.35 14.07 -6.60
N ASP A 103 15.59 14.80 -5.51
CA ASP A 103 16.23 14.25 -4.32
C ASP A 103 15.36 13.20 -3.65
N TYR A 104 14.06 13.43 -3.56
CA TYR A 104 13.13 12.47 -2.94
C TYR A 104 13.03 11.19 -3.77
N LEU A 105 12.87 11.32 -5.07
CA LEU A 105 12.76 10.14 -5.95
C LEU A 105 14.06 9.34 -6.00
N SER A 106 15.21 10.02 -5.91
CA SER A 106 16.51 9.37 -5.79
C SER A 106 16.62 8.59 -4.48
N TRP A 107 16.22 9.21 -3.38
CA TRP A 107 16.19 8.54 -2.07
C TRP A 107 15.27 7.32 -2.10
N LEU A 108 14.09 7.45 -2.69
CA LEU A 108 13.13 6.37 -2.79
C LEU A 108 13.75 5.18 -3.54
N THR A 109 14.39 5.46 -4.68
CA THR A 109 15.04 4.43 -5.48
C THR A 109 16.15 3.72 -4.71
N GLN A 110 16.99 4.47 -4.00
CA GLN A 110 18.11 3.91 -3.23
C GLN A 110 17.65 3.07 -2.04
N SER A 111 16.46 3.32 -1.54
CA SER A 111 15.92 2.60 -0.39
C SER A 111 15.31 1.25 -0.74
N LEU A 112 15.16 0.94 -2.02
CA LEU A 112 14.53 -0.29 -2.48
C LEU A 112 15.57 -1.38 -2.75
N ALA A 113 15.12 -2.64 -2.61
CA ALA A 113 15.88 -3.79 -3.06
C ALA A 113 15.98 -3.78 -4.59
N PRO A 114 17.06 -4.35 -5.15
CA PRO A 114 17.20 -4.47 -6.60
C PRO A 114 16.11 -5.36 -7.21
#